data_ed275ad60e8ce3bd990db5db87d49438
#
_entry.id   ed275ad60e8ce3bd990db5db87d49438
#
_cell.length_a   1.000
_cell.length_b   1.000
_cell.length_c   1.000
_cell.angle_alpha   90.00
_cell.angle_beta   90.00
_cell.angle_gamma   90.00
#
_symmetry.space_group_name_H-M   'P 1'
#
loop_
_entity.id
_entity.type
_entity.pdbx_description
1 polymer ?
#
loop_
_entity_poly.entity_id
_entity_poly.type
_entity_poly.pdbx_seq_one_letter_code
_entity_poly.pdbx_strand_id
1 'polypeptide(L)'
;MNYTRSDFPESFLFGLSASEPGAETQTKGFDSFRFPIHWHEVLPRGRGQPDGVGVARVERLVETVLERGMRPCAVLDATLVPSELADLGGWRNRDTADWYADFSELVTTKIGDRLFSTVSKVSSEIATDQDSRSLARTLHHRLLANGRANRAMRSLGMSNLGVEIDLQDPGHATLLSAIFSGSYPQDFRASLSAHLPTGWEQDFSTIATPVDWLGTTVREPRDLKSLTPLIAAETPDTAIYVSVLAESESDLVNHVDAILSSSASMPISGLFVQAENQEVLEALQAALTSTELPAPWVKPTGTVHDHWNLIADVGGTNTRLGISINGTLTELHKYPTGTLEDLREALVGVREKVGTAPQAVVAAGAGPVHNGTIHLTNANLMLSEVELARATDAERTFVINDFTAAAWSVADISDADVAVLQGANTPPAGTRLVVGPGTGLGVGALLYSEGRYHTVSGEGGHMGLSPRHRGEVDVFDAARHIAPDCFFDNSLALEAEMFLSGTGLPILYQAVGVVEGQVNSQVKSAKDILQTAQDGTDACAVKAARIFTEHLGAIMGDLAVALIPVGGVFLVGGVAEKNRWLFGQDFLDAFNAGGRFKKIRRSMNLYISEQKEFGIVGANNFCKNALVQN
;
A
#
# COMPACT_ATOMS: atom_id res chain seq x y z
N MET A 1 21.04 -25.56 -7.65
CA MET A 1 19.73 -24.88 -7.88
C MET A 1 19.76 -24.21 -9.25
N ASN A 2 18.62 -24.25 -10.00
CA ASN A 2 18.51 -23.55 -11.30
C ASN A 2 17.97 -22.11 -11.15
N TYR A 3 17.82 -21.64 -9.93
CA TYR A 3 17.32 -20.30 -9.59
C TYR A 3 18.46 -19.40 -9.13
N THR A 4 18.33 -18.11 -9.44
CA THR A 4 19.23 -17.05 -9.02
C THR A 4 18.46 -15.94 -8.32
N ARG A 5 19.13 -14.99 -7.69
CA ARG A 5 18.49 -13.82 -7.07
C ARG A 5 17.60 -13.05 -8.07
N SER A 6 17.97 -13.03 -9.34
CA SER A 6 17.26 -12.31 -10.40
C SER A 6 15.91 -12.92 -10.80
N ASP A 7 15.61 -14.16 -10.36
CA ASP A 7 14.31 -14.78 -10.58
C ASP A 7 13.24 -14.29 -9.61
N PHE A 8 13.62 -13.42 -8.67
CA PHE A 8 12.75 -12.86 -7.63
C PHE A 8 12.76 -11.33 -7.66
N PRO A 9 11.67 -10.67 -7.24
CA PRO A 9 11.66 -9.24 -7.06
C PRO A 9 12.82 -8.72 -6.22
N GLU A 10 13.34 -7.54 -6.50
CA GLU A 10 14.41 -6.93 -5.69
C GLU A 10 13.95 -6.75 -4.23
N SER A 11 12.67 -6.42 -4.04
CA SER A 11 12.03 -6.31 -2.73
C SER A 11 11.77 -7.65 -2.04
N PHE A 12 11.97 -8.78 -2.74
CA PHE A 12 11.74 -10.11 -2.17
C PHE A 12 12.81 -10.42 -1.12
N LEU A 13 12.38 -10.70 0.11
CA LEU A 13 13.27 -10.98 1.22
C LEU A 13 13.72 -12.45 1.24
N PHE A 14 15.03 -12.66 1.25
CA PHE A 14 15.60 -13.95 1.58
C PHE A 14 16.14 -13.91 3.00
N GLY A 15 15.54 -14.70 3.87
CA GLY A 15 15.87 -14.75 5.28
C GLY A 15 16.31 -16.14 5.73
N LEU A 16 17.16 -16.14 6.75
CA LEU A 16 17.47 -17.32 7.54
C LEU A 16 16.62 -17.30 8.80
N SER A 17 16.20 -18.46 9.26
CA SER A 17 15.46 -18.61 10.53
C SER A 17 16.18 -19.61 11.44
N ALA A 18 16.67 -19.14 12.59
CA ALA A 18 17.33 -19.97 13.61
C ALA A 18 17.29 -19.27 14.97
N SER A 19 17.58 -20.02 16.05
CA SER A 19 17.64 -19.47 17.41
C SER A 19 18.79 -18.47 17.59
N GLU A 20 19.94 -18.75 16.97
CA GLU A 20 21.13 -17.88 16.96
C GLU A 20 21.88 -18.05 15.65
N PRO A 21 22.52 -16.99 15.12
CA PRO A 21 23.38 -17.13 13.96
C PRO A 21 24.66 -17.88 14.35
N GLY A 22 24.82 -19.10 13.87
CA GLY A 22 26.02 -19.93 14.12
C GLY A 22 27.31 -19.19 13.74
N ALA A 23 28.44 -19.53 14.38
CA ALA A 23 29.73 -18.87 14.14
C ALA A 23 30.17 -18.98 12.67
N GLU A 24 29.79 -20.06 11.98
CA GLU A 24 30.12 -20.36 10.58
C GLU A 24 28.98 -20.05 9.61
N THR A 25 27.84 -19.53 10.09
CA THR A 25 26.71 -19.21 9.22
C THR A 25 27.13 -18.15 8.21
N GLN A 26 27.25 -18.55 6.97
CA GLN A 26 27.53 -17.62 5.87
C GLN A 26 26.26 -16.79 5.63
N THR A 27 26.42 -15.48 5.61
CA THR A 27 25.30 -14.52 5.52
C THR A 27 25.20 -13.85 4.16
N LYS A 28 26.19 -14.06 3.28
CA LYS A 28 26.23 -13.45 1.96
C LYS A 28 25.05 -13.92 1.10
N GLY A 29 24.27 -12.98 0.55
CA GLY A 29 23.09 -13.27 -0.26
C GLY A 29 21.78 -13.28 0.53
N PHE A 30 21.82 -13.30 1.86
CA PHE A 30 20.63 -13.18 2.70
C PHE A 30 20.40 -11.75 3.17
N ASP A 31 19.14 -11.32 3.16
CA ASP A 31 18.71 -9.97 3.51
C ASP A 31 18.41 -9.83 5.01
N SER A 32 17.95 -10.92 5.64
CA SER A 32 17.41 -10.88 6.99
C SER A 32 17.69 -12.15 7.78
N PHE A 33 17.67 -12.01 9.10
CA PHE A 33 17.78 -13.11 10.05
C PHE A 33 16.63 -13.08 11.03
N ARG A 34 15.90 -14.20 11.12
CA ARG A 34 14.70 -14.37 11.93
C ARG A 34 15.01 -15.23 13.14
N PHE A 35 14.69 -14.74 14.33
CA PHE A 35 15.00 -15.41 15.58
C PHE A 35 13.88 -15.27 16.61
N PRO A 36 13.67 -16.30 17.47
CA PRO A 36 12.70 -16.22 18.53
C PRO A 36 13.23 -15.43 19.73
N ILE A 37 12.34 -14.68 20.35
CA ILE A 37 12.52 -14.08 21.68
C ILE A 37 11.53 -14.77 22.60
N HIS A 38 12.03 -15.65 23.45
CA HIS A 38 11.19 -16.45 24.33
C HIS A 38 10.73 -15.63 25.55
N TRP A 39 9.43 -15.62 25.79
CA TRP A 39 8.84 -14.87 26.90
C TRP A 39 9.47 -15.20 28.25
N HIS A 40 9.64 -16.50 28.56
CA HIS A 40 10.19 -16.98 29.84
C HIS A 40 11.67 -16.63 30.06
N GLU A 41 12.44 -16.35 29.02
CA GLU A 41 13.84 -15.94 29.12
C GLU A 41 13.98 -14.43 29.43
N VAL A 42 13.08 -13.61 28.93
CA VAL A 42 13.09 -12.15 29.17
C VAL A 42 12.33 -11.80 30.46
N LEU A 43 11.20 -12.48 30.70
CA LEU A 43 10.36 -12.35 31.89
C LEU A 43 10.11 -13.73 32.50
N PRO A 44 11.02 -14.29 33.32
CA PRO A 44 10.90 -15.63 33.89
C PRO A 44 9.62 -15.88 34.67
N ARG A 45 9.10 -14.82 35.31
CA ARG A 45 7.81 -14.84 36.02
C ARG A 45 6.62 -14.46 35.10
N GLY A 46 6.89 -14.18 33.86
CA GLY A 46 5.89 -13.72 32.85
C GLY A 46 5.44 -12.28 33.03
N ARG A 47 5.80 -11.63 34.13
CA ARG A 47 5.45 -10.24 34.47
C ARG A 47 6.43 -9.64 35.47
N GLY A 48 6.41 -8.34 35.64
CA GLY A 48 7.22 -7.60 36.62
C GLY A 48 8.63 -7.32 36.13
N GLN A 49 9.65 -7.62 36.94
CA GLN A 49 11.03 -7.28 36.62
C GLN A 49 11.61 -8.23 35.56
N PRO A 50 12.22 -7.67 34.48
CA PRO A 50 12.88 -8.47 33.45
C PRO A 50 14.16 -9.12 33.99
N ASP A 51 14.53 -10.25 33.40
CA ASP A 51 15.83 -10.86 33.62
C ASP A 51 16.91 -10.12 32.84
N GLY A 52 17.87 -9.52 33.57
CA GLY A 52 18.93 -8.75 32.96
C GLY A 52 19.84 -9.58 32.04
N VAL A 53 19.97 -10.90 32.29
CA VAL A 53 20.76 -11.81 31.46
C VAL A 53 20.03 -12.10 30.15
N GLY A 54 18.73 -12.41 30.24
CA GLY A 54 17.88 -12.63 29.08
C GLY A 54 17.78 -11.42 28.15
N VAL A 55 17.57 -10.23 28.73
CA VAL A 55 17.56 -8.97 27.96
C VAL A 55 18.90 -8.74 27.25
N ALA A 56 20.02 -8.84 27.99
CA ALA A 56 21.35 -8.63 27.40
C ALA A 56 21.71 -9.69 26.33
N ARG A 57 21.17 -10.90 26.43
CA ARG A 57 21.30 -11.92 25.38
C ARG A 57 20.60 -11.48 24.11
N VAL A 58 19.36 -11.02 24.20
CA VAL A 58 18.57 -10.54 23.05
C VAL A 58 19.24 -9.33 22.40
N GLU A 59 19.74 -8.36 23.19
CA GLU A 59 20.47 -7.21 22.68
C GLU A 59 21.72 -7.63 21.89
N ARG A 60 22.55 -8.54 22.44
CA ARG A 60 23.73 -9.06 21.72
C ARG A 60 23.37 -9.82 20.45
N LEU A 61 22.25 -10.56 20.44
CA LEU A 61 21.78 -11.26 19.26
C LEU A 61 21.46 -10.28 18.13
N VAL A 62 20.72 -9.21 18.46
CA VAL A 62 20.38 -8.14 17.49
C VAL A 62 21.64 -7.48 16.94
N GLU A 63 22.62 -7.13 17.81
CA GLU A 63 23.90 -6.54 17.38
C GLU A 63 24.65 -7.52 16.45
N THR A 64 24.71 -8.78 16.78
CA THR A 64 25.38 -9.80 15.95
C THR A 64 24.75 -9.92 14.57
N VAL A 65 23.42 -9.84 14.47
CA VAL A 65 22.71 -9.87 13.18
C VAL A 65 23.03 -8.63 12.35
N LEU A 66 23.02 -7.44 12.98
CA LEU A 66 23.36 -6.17 12.33
C LEU A 66 24.82 -6.11 11.86
N GLU A 67 25.77 -6.56 12.72
CA GLU A 67 27.19 -6.64 12.35
C GLU A 67 27.46 -7.53 11.13
N ARG A 68 26.61 -8.51 10.89
CA ARG A 68 26.66 -9.38 9.70
C ARG A 68 25.94 -8.79 8.48
N GLY A 69 25.44 -7.57 8.57
CA GLY A 69 24.76 -6.87 7.47
C GLY A 69 23.35 -7.37 7.18
N MET A 70 22.74 -8.15 8.08
CA MET A 70 21.38 -8.65 7.94
C MET A 70 20.38 -7.80 8.75
N ARG A 71 19.12 -7.83 8.33
CA ARG A 71 18.01 -7.17 9.01
C ARG A 71 17.45 -8.06 10.12
N PRO A 72 17.42 -7.62 11.40
CA PRO A 72 16.88 -8.43 12.49
C PRO A 72 15.35 -8.55 12.42
N CYS A 73 14.83 -9.78 12.40
CA CYS A 73 13.40 -10.11 12.41
C CYS A 73 13.07 -10.88 13.69
N ALA A 74 12.41 -10.25 14.65
CA ALA A 74 12.09 -10.88 15.93
C ALA A 74 10.75 -11.62 15.90
N VAL A 75 10.73 -12.85 16.41
CA VAL A 75 9.51 -13.62 16.68
C VAL A 75 9.24 -13.58 18.18
N LEU A 76 8.18 -12.93 18.61
CA LEU A 76 7.74 -12.94 20.00
C LEU A 76 7.09 -14.29 20.31
N ASP A 77 7.88 -15.18 20.93
CA ASP A 77 7.47 -16.56 21.15
C ASP A 77 6.88 -16.76 22.55
N ALA A 78 5.59 -17.07 22.58
CA ALA A 78 4.83 -17.45 23.76
C ALA A 78 4.35 -18.91 23.72
N THR A 79 5.03 -19.76 22.98
CA THR A 79 4.75 -21.20 22.93
C THR A 79 4.87 -21.80 24.34
N LEU A 80 5.91 -21.39 25.06
CA LEU A 80 6.09 -21.73 26.48
C LEU A 80 5.67 -20.55 27.36
N VAL A 81 4.53 -20.67 28.01
CA VAL A 81 4.06 -19.68 28.98
C VAL A 81 4.89 -19.84 30.28
N PRO A 82 5.42 -18.74 30.86
CA PRO A 82 6.14 -18.79 32.12
C PRO A 82 5.35 -19.51 33.23
N SER A 83 6.04 -20.32 34.06
CA SER A 83 5.40 -21.23 35.00
C SER A 83 4.43 -20.55 35.97
N GLU A 84 4.75 -19.39 36.51
CA GLU A 84 3.83 -18.64 37.37
C GLU A 84 2.52 -18.27 36.64
N LEU A 85 2.57 -17.95 35.37
CA LEU A 85 1.37 -17.65 34.59
C LEU A 85 0.62 -18.91 34.23
N ALA A 86 1.32 -20.02 34.01
CA ALA A 86 0.70 -21.33 33.83
C ALA A 86 -0.09 -21.76 35.07
N ASP A 87 0.45 -21.52 36.26
CA ASP A 87 -0.23 -21.78 37.56
C ASP A 87 -1.47 -20.89 37.75
N LEU A 88 -1.48 -19.68 37.15
CA LEU A 88 -2.62 -18.77 37.13
C LEU A 88 -3.65 -19.10 36.01
N GLY A 89 -3.48 -20.22 35.33
CA GLY A 89 -4.39 -20.71 34.29
C GLY A 89 -3.87 -20.53 32.84
N GLY A 90 -2.70 -19.94 32.65
CA GLY A 90 -2.08 -19.76 31.34
C GLY A 90 -3.03 -19.05 30.36
N TRP A 91 -3.12 -19.51 29.14
CA TRP A 91 -3.98 -18.91 28.11
C TRP A 91 -5.49 -19.01 28.38
N ARG A 92 -5.92 -19.80 29.39
CA ARG A 92 -7.33 -19.78 29.82
C ARG A 92 -7.68 -18.54 30.63
N ASN A 93 -6.66 -17.88 31.21
CA ASN A 93 -6.80 -16.62 31.92
C ASN A 93 -6.71 -15.47 30.96
N ARG A 94 -7.70 -14.54 30.98
CA ARG A 94 -7.74 -13.37 30.12
C ARG A 94 -6.58 -12.42 30.35
N ASP A 95 -6.12 -12.27 31.59
CA ASP A 95 -5.03 -11.37 31.96
C ASP A 95 -3.69 -11.77 31.29
N THR A 96 -3.57 -13.02 30.84
CA THR A 96 -2.39 -13.46 30.06
C THR A 96 -2.22 -12.67 28.79
N ALA A 97 -3.30 -12.16 28.20
CA ALA A 97 -3.24 -11.29 27.03
C ALA A 97 -2.64 -9.91 27.36
N ASP A 98 -2.88 -9.38 28.56
CA ASP A 98 -2.26 -8.14 29.02
C ASP A 98 -0.78 -8.34 29.32
N TRP A 99 -0.44 -9.40 30.02
CA TRP A 99 0.95 -9.72 30.35
C TRP A 99 1.80 -10.00 29.10
N TYR A 100 1.21 -10.56 28.05
CA TYR A 100 1.90 -10.73 26.76
C TYR A 100 2.10 -9.39 26.04
N ALA A 101 1.16 -8.47 26.15
CA ALA A 101 1.33 -7.12 25.64
C ALA A 101 2.45 -6.37 26.39
N ASP A 102 2.51 -6.50 27.74
CA ASP A 102 3.60 -5.93 28.56
C ASP A 102 4.98 -6.50 28.15
N PHE A 103 5.05 -7.81 27.89
CA PHE A 103 6.27 -8.43 27.35
C PHE A 103 6.66 -7.84 26.00
N SER A 104 5.71 -7.67 25.10
CA SER A 104 5.93 -7.11 23.76
C SER A 104 6.38 -5.64 23.84
N GLU A 105 5.78 -4.86 24.74
CA GLU A 105 6.17 -3.48 25.03
C GLU A 105 7.61 -3.40 25.59
N LEU A 106 7.97 -4.29 26.52
CA LEU A 106 9.31 -4.37 27.08
C LEU A 106 10.36 -4.66 26.00
N VAL A 107 10.14 -5.67 25.16
CA VAL A 107 11.05 -6.02 24.05
C VAL A 107 11.19 -4.84 23.11
N THR A 108 10.08 -4.23 22.71
CA THR A 108 10.07 -3.06 21.81
C THR A 108 10.84 -1.88 22.41
N THR A 109 10.67 -1.61 23.69
CA THR A 109 11.39 -0.52 24.39
C THR A 109 12.90 -0.76 24.41
N LYS A 110 13.35 -2.02 24.44
CA LYS A 110 14.77 -2.37 24.53
C LYS A 110 15.49 -2.42 23.21
N ILE A 111 14.84 -2.93 22.16
CA ILE A 111 15.48 -3.24 20.87
C ILE A 111 14.66 -2.81 19.65
N GLY A 112 13.46 -2.27 19.83
CA GLY A 112 12.54 -1.96 18.73
C GLY A 112 13.13 -1.03 17.66
N ASP A 113 13.97 -0.09 18.07
CA ASP A 113 14.70 0.85 17.20
C ASP A 113 15.68 0.17 16.22
N ARG A 114 16.08 -1.08 16.50
CA ARG A 114 17.02 -1.87 15.72
C ARG A 114 16.38 -3.03 14.98
N LEU A 115 15.09 -3.29 15.21
CA LEU A 115 14.36 -4.37 14.53
C LEU A 115 13.83 -3.91 13.16
N PHE A 116 14.04 -4.72 12.15
CA PHE A 116 13.42 -4.54 10.84
C PHE A 116 11.94 -4.95 10.88
N SER A 117 11.62 -6.06 11.52
CA SER A 117 10.24 -6.53 11.68
C SER A 117 10.05 -7.30 13.00
N THR A 118 8.80 -7.33 13.46
CA THR A 118 8.41 -8.11 14.64
C THR A 118 7.15 -8.90 14.33
N VAL A 119 7.09 -10.13 14.78
CA VAL A 119 5.96 -11.02 14.55
C VAL A 119 5.53 -11.71 15.82
N SER A 120 4.23 -11.79 16.04
CA SER A 120 3.63 -12.65 17.07
C SER A 120 3.21 -13.97 16.44
N LYS A 121 3.64 -15.09 17.03
CA LYS A 121 3.21 -16.42 16.60
C LYS A 121 1.88 -16.78 17.26
N VAL A 122 0.85 -16.97 16.45
CA VAL A 122 -0.48 -17.40 16.92
C VAL A 122 -0.76 -18.82 16.44
N SER A 123 -1.11 -19.71 17.35
CA SER A 123 -1.41 -21.11 17.08
C SER A 123 -2.72 -21.53 17.73
N SER A 124 -3.48 -22.36 17.04
CA SER A 124 -4.63 -23.07 17.62
C SER A 124 -4.21 -24.35 18.30
N GLU A 125 -2.91 -24.74 18.23
CA GLU A 125 -2.43 -25.92 18.92
C GLU A 125 -2.83 -25.89 20.38
N ILE A 126 -3.69 -26.82 20.74
CA ILE A 126 -4.23 -27.00 22.06
C ILE A 126 -3.93 -28.45 22.40
N ALA A 127 -3.42 -28.68 23.61
CA ALA A 127 -3.21 -30.01 24.07
C ALA A 127 -4.48 -30.86 23.80
N THR A 128 -4.30 -32.00 23.18
CA THR A 128 -5.35 -32.88 22.66
C THR A 128 -6.38 -33.37 23.71
N ASP A 129 -6.25 -32.93 24.96
CA ASP A 129 -7.04 -33.33 26.11
C ASP A 129 -7.82 -32.17 26.77
N GLN A 130 -8.14 -31.12 26.03
CA GLN A 130 -8.88 -29.98 26.56
C GLN A 130 -10.39 -30.05 26.19
N ASP A 131 -11.23 -29.67 27.17
CA ASP A 131 -12.66 -29.48 26.93
C ASP A 131 -12.92 -28.25 26.03
N SER A 132 -14.10 -28.23 25.39
CA SER A 132 -14.51 -27.17 24.46
C SER A 132 -14.41 -25.74 25.03
N ARG A 133 -14.61 -25.60 26.36
CA ARG A 133 -14.53 -24.29 27.03
C ARG A 133 -13.09 -23.83 27.19
N SER A 134 -12.19 -24.71 27.54
CA SER A 134 -10.75 -24.42 27.63
C SER A 134 -10.19 -24.08 26.24
N LEU A 135 -10.61 -24.85 25.24
CA LEU A 135 -10.27 -24.62 23.83
C LEU A 135 -10.67 -23.23 23.37
N ALA A 136 -11.97 -22.91 23.44
CA ALA A 136 -12.51 -21.63 22.97
C ALA A 136 -11.84 -20.43 23.66
N ARG A 137 -11.64 -20.52 25.00
CA ARG A 137 -11.01 -19.43 25.77
C ARG A 137 -9.53 -19.26 25.43
N THR A 138 -8.78 -20.34 25.35
CA THR A 138 -7.35 -20.31 25.00
C THR A 138 -7.14 -19.66 23.62
N LEU A 139 -7.91 -20.10 22.63
CA LEU A 139 -7.83 -19.53 21.28
C LEU A 139 -8.16 -18.03 21.30
N HIS A 140 -9.27 -17.67 21.93
CA HIS A 140 -9.71 -16.27 21.99
C HIS A 140 -8.71 -15.36 22.69
N HIS A 141 -8.14 -15.80 23.83
CA HIS A 141 -7.17 -15.00 24.57
C HIS A 141 -5.82 -14.89 23.86
N ARG A 142 -5.39 -15.90 23.07
CA ARG A 142 -4.20 -15.81 22.21
C ARG A 142 -4.41 -14.77 21.10
N LEU A 143 -5.58 -14.77 20.46
CA LEU A 143 -5.94 -13.75 19.46
C LEU A 143 -5.97 -12.34 20.05
N LEU A 144 -6.59 -12.21 21.24
CA LEU A 144 -6.63 -10.95 21.97
C LEU A 144 -5.23 -10.46 22.36
N ALA A 145 -4.35 -11.38 22.77
CA ALA A 145 -2.96 -11.09 23.10
C ALA A 145 -2.19 -10.53 21.88
N ASN A 146 -2.35 -11.17 20.72
CA ASN A 146 -1.76 -10.68 19.48
C ASN A 146 -2.22 -9.24 19.14
N GLY A 147 -3.52 -8.98 19.21
CA GLY A 147 -4.04 -7.64 18.94
C GLY A 147 -3.55 -6.57 19.94
N ARG A 148 -3.47 -6.91 21.24
CA ARG A 148 -2.93 -6.03 22.29
C ARG A 148 -1.44 -5.78 22.10
N ALA A 149 -0.64 -6.81 21.80
CA ALA A 149 0.78 -6.70 21.52
C ALA A 149 1.03 -5.76 20.31
N ASN A 150 0.30 -5.94 19.22
CA ASN A 150 0.42 -5.08 18.04
C ASN A 150 0.08 -3.62 18.36
N ARG A 151 -0.96 -3.37 19.17
CA ARG A 151 -1.28 -2.00 19.63
C ARG A 151 -0.17 -1.40 20.48
N ALA A 152 0.37 -2.16 21.43
CA ALA A 152 1.45 -1.72 22.31
C ALA A 152 2.71 -1.37 21.48
N MET A 153 3.12 -2.25 20.57
CA MET A 153 4.28 -2.00 19.69
C MET A 153 4.07 -0.80 18.77
N ARG A 154 2.87 -0.63 18.18
CA ARG A 154 2.57 0.55 17.35
C ARG A 154 2.57 1.85 18.15
N SER A 155 2.11 1.84 19.40
CA SER A 155 2.14 3.04 20.27
C SER A 155 3.56 3.51 20.58
N LEU A 156 4.54 2.62 20.48
CA LEU A 156 5.98 2.91 20.59
C LEU A 156 6.65 3.23 19.24
N GLY A 157 5.87 3.40 18.17
CA GLY A 157 6.37 3.78 16.85
C GLY A 157 6.85 2.62 15.98
N MET A 158 6.60 1.37 16.36
CA MET A 158 6.96 0.22 15.54
C MET A 158 6.09 0.14 14.27
N SER A 159 6.74 -0.12 13.18
CA SER A 159 6.15 -0.50 11.89
C SER A 159 6.62 -1.90 11.50
N ASN A 160 6.08 -2.44 10.42
CA ASN A 160 6.43 -3.78 9.90
C ASN A 160 6.15 -4.91 10.93
N LEU A 161 4.90 -4.89 11.44
CA LEU A 161 4.40 -5.88 12.41
C LEU A 161 3.63 -6.97 11.68
N GLY A 162 3.99 -8.21 11.93
CA GLY A 162 3.35 -9.38 11.34
C GLY A 162 2.61 -10.27 12.33
N VAL A 163 1.84 -11.19 11.77
CA VAL A 163 1.32 -12.35 12.49
C VAL A 163 1.77 -13.63 11.81
N GLU A 164 2.24 -14.61 12.56
CA GLU A 164 2.58 -15.92 12.03
C GLU A 164 1.51 -16.93 12.37
N ILE A 165 0.99 -17.60 11.35
CA ILE A 165 -0.01 -18.66 11.45
C ILE A 165 0.51 -19.88 10.69
N ASP A 166 0.60 -21.03 11.37
CA ASP A 166 0.87 -22.30 10.69
C ASP A 166 -0.42 -22.73 9.96
N LEU A 167 -0.37 -22.72 8.64
CA LEU A 167 -1.54 -23.06 7.81
C LEU A 167 -1.88 -24.56 7.84
N GLN A 168 -1.03 -25.39 8.41
CA GLN A 168 -1.36 -26.79 8.73
C GLN A 168 -2.09 -26.96 10.08
N ASP A 169 -2.15 -25.90 10.88
CA ASP A 169 -2.96 -25.85 12.09
C ASP A 169 -4.44 -26.04 11.71
N PRO A 170 -5.16 -27.03 12.28
CA PRO A 170 -6.58 -27.25 11.98
C PRO A 170 -7.49 -26.03 12.21
N GLY A 171 -7.05 -25.09 13.04
CA GLY A 171 -7.77 -23.84 13.34
C GLY A 171 -7.38 -22.65 12.47
N HIS A 172 -6.47 -22.80 11.49
CA HIS A 172 -5.92 -21.68 10.71
C HIS A 172 -6.98 -20.79 10.08
N ALA A 173 -8.05 -21.35 9.52
CA ALA A 173 -9.14 -20.58 8.93
C ALA A 173 -9.83 -19.66 9.97
N THR A 174 -10.01 -20.16 11.21
CA THR A 174 -10.56 -19.38 12.32
C THR A 174 -9.62 -18.26 12.74
N LEU A 175 -8.30 -18.52 12.76
CA LEU A 175 -7.29 -17.52 13.09
C LEU A 175 -7.24 -16.41 12.04
N LEU A 176 -7.20 -16.76 10.74
CA LEU A 176 -7.21 -15.82 9.63
C LEU A 176 -8.46 -14.93 9.66
N SER A 177 -9.64 -15.55 9.72
CA SER A 177 -10.90 -14.81 9.75
C SER A 177 -11.01 -13.88 10.97
N ALA A 178 -10.56 -14.33 12.16
CA ALA A 178 -10.58 -13.51 13.35
C ALA A 178 -9.69 -12.26 13.24
N ILE A 179 -8.49 -12.40 12.66
CA ILE A 179 -7.49 -11.33 12.59
C ILE A 179 -7.79 -10.38 11.43
N PHE A 180 -8.14 -10.89 10.24
CA PHE A 180 -8.28 -10.09 9.03
C PHE A 180 -9.73 -9.65 8.76
N SER A 181 -10.71 -10.50 9.03
CA SER A 181 -12.14 -10.20 8.82
C SER A 181 -12.84 -9.72 10.11
N GLY A 182 -12.17 -9.72 11.26
CA GLY A 182 -12.74 -9.27 12.54
C GLY A 182 -13.94 -10.09 13.03
N SER A 183 -14.02 -11.35 12.64
CA SER A 183 -15.13 -12.24 13.06
C SER A 183 -14.70 -13.70 13.09
N TYR A 184 -15.42 -14.53 13.83
CA TYR A 184 -15.26 -15.98 13.72
C TYR A 184 -16.10 -16.56 12.58
N PRO A 185 -15.61 -17.59 11.85
CA PRO A 185 -16.39 -18.34 10.88
C PRO A 185 -17.70 -18.88 11.50
N GLN A 186 -18.72 -19.04 10.65
CA GLN A 186 -20.05 -19.47 11.09
C GLN A 186 -20.01 -20.84 11.82
N ASP A 187 -19.23 -21.79 11.31
CA ASP A 187 -19.10 -23.14 11.91
C ASP A 187 -18.45 -23.08 13.29
N PHE A 188 -17.42 -22.25 13.46
CA PHE A 188 -16.80 -22.03 14.77
C PHE A 188 -17.81 -21.41 15.75
N ARG A 189 -18.56 -20.39 15.33
CA ARG A 189 -19.59 -19.77 16.18
C ARG A 189 -20.68 -20.76 16.58
N ALA A 190 -21.13 -21.58 15.63
CA ALA A 190 -22.16 -22.59 15.90
C ALA A 190 -21.70 -23.64 16.94
N SER A 191 -20.42 -24.00 16.93
CA SER A 191 -19.88 -25.06 17.80
C SER A 191 -19.33 -24.55 19.15
N LEU A 192 -18.70 -23.37 19.20
CA LEU A 192 -17.91 -22.93 20.33
C LEU A 192 -18.33 -21.59 20.96
N SER A 193 -19.25 -20.83 20.38
CA SER A 193 -19.62 -19.50 20.91
C SER A 193 -20.13 -19.52 22.35
N ALA A 194 -20.86 -20.57 22.76
CA ALA A 194 -21.35 -20.74 24.13
C ALA A 194 -20.22 -20.94 25.18
N HIS A 195 -19.02 -21.25 24.72
CA HIS A 195 -17.84 -21.50 25.56
C HIS A 195 -16.86 -20.31 25.62
N LEU A 196 -17.05 -19.30 24.74
CA LEU A 196 -16.25 -18.10 24.73
C LEU A 196 -16.44 -17.24 25.99
N PRO A 197 -15.49 -16.34 26.32
CA PRO A 197 -15.65 -15.42 27.45
C PRO A 197 -16.84 -14.48 27.25
N THR A 198 -17.46 -14.02 28.34
CA THR A 198 -18.51 -13.00 28.23
C THR A 198 -17.96 -11.72 27.59
N GLY A 199 -18.65 -11.15 26.60
CA GLY A 199 -18.26 -9.93 25.90
C GLY A 199 -17.18 -10.15 24.84
N TRP A 200 -16.98 -11.37 24.40
CA TRP A 200 -15.98 -11.72 23.38
C TRP A 200 -16.14 -10.97 22.05
N GLU A 201 -17.38 -10.61 21.68
CA GLU A 201 -17.65 -9.87 20.45
C GLU A 201 -16.97 -8.48 20.43
N GLN A 202 -16.86 -7.85 21.61
CA GLN A 202 -16.24 -6.53 21.75
C GLN A 202 -14.71 -6.59 21.58
N ASP A 203 -14.11 -7.75 21.79
CA ASP A 203 -12.68 -7.95 21.68
C ASP A 203 -12.18 -7.90 20.22
N PHE A 204 -13.07 -8.07 19.24
CA PHE A 204 -12.68 -8.03 17.83
C PHE A 204 -12.12 -6.67 17.41
N SER A 205 -12.57 -5.58 18.02
CA SER A 205 -11.94 -4.28 17.79
C SER A 205 -10.42 -4.28 18.10
N THR A 206 -9.99 -5.17 19.02
CA THR A 206 -8.57 -5.35 19.37
C THR A 206 -7.94 -6.51 18.59
N ILE A 207 -8.61 -7.64 18.46
CA ILE A 207 -8.11 -8.84 17.75
C ILE A 207 -7.76 -8.48 16.30
N ALA A 208 -8.63 -7.75 15.61
CA ALA A 208 -8.45 -7.31 14.24
C ALA A 208 -7.60 -6.02 14.11
N THR A 209 -6.69 -5.77 15.07
CA THR A 209 -5.70 -4.69 14.92
C THR A 209 -4.86 -4.97 13.65
N PRO A 210 -4.79 -4.04 12.69
CA PRO A 210 -4.11 -4.26 11.42
C PRO A 210 -2.66 -4.73 11.61
N VAL A 211 -2.28 -5.73 10.83
CA VAL A 211 -0.91 -6.22 10.69
C VAL A 211 -0.40 -5.88 9.29
N ASP A 212 0.92 -5.75 9.13
CA ASP A 212 1.51 -5.33 7.87
C ASP A 212 1.82 -6.54 6.97
N TRP A 213 1.93 -7.74 7.56
CA TRP A 213 2.21 -8.97 6.82
C TRP A 213 1.77 -10.24 7.56
N LEU A 214 1.55 -11.30 6.79
CA LEU A 214 1.25 -12.65 7.26
C LEU A 214 2.47 -13.55 7.07
N GLY A 215 2.95 -14.16 8.14
CA GLY A 215 3.93 -15.24 8.08
C GLY A 215 3.25 -16.60 8.11
N THR A 216 3.74 -17.54 7.30
CA THR A 216 3.26 -18.93 7.34
C THR A 216 4.40 -19.91 7.14
N THR A 217 4.28 -21.09 7.77
CA THR A 217 5.22 -22.19 7.56
C THR A 217 4.63 -23.18 6.57
N VAL A 218 5.43 -23.58 5.58
CA VAL A 218 5.10 -24.56 4.55
C VAL A 218 6.04 -25.72 4.70
N ARG A 219 5.51 -26.91 4.99
CA ARG A 219 6.30 -28.14 5.15
C ARG A 219 6.42 -28.92 3.86
N GLU A 220 5.37 -28.91 3.05
CA GLU A 220 5.36 -29.53 1.72
C GLU A 220 4.92 -28.53 0.64
N PRO A 221 5.52 -28.53 -0.54
CA PRO A 221 5.20 -27.59 -1.62
C PRO A 221 3.71 -27.57 -2.03
N ARG A 222 3.02 -28.71 -1.91
CA ARG A 222 1.59 -28.83 -2.21
C ARG A 222 0.69 -28.04 -1.25
N ASP A 223 1.15 -27.80 -0.02
CA ASP A 223 0.37 -27.13 1.02
C ASP A 223 0.10 -25.67 0.61
N LEU A 224 1.09 -25.00 0.04
CA LEU A 224 0.95 -23.63 -0.43
C LEU A 224 -0.16 -23.49 -1.48
N LYS A 225 -0.22 -24.44 -2.43
CA LYS A 225 -1.25 -24.44 -3.49
C LYS A 225 -2.66 -24.67 -2.94
N SER A 226 -2.80 -25.54 -1.95
CA SER A 226 -4.09 -25.85 -1.34
C SER A 226 -4.66 -24.68 -0.53
N LEU A 227 -3.81 -23.81 -0.01
CA LEU A 227 -4.17 -22.70 0.87
C LEU A 227 -4.34 -21.38 0.13
N THR A 228 -3.87 -21.30 -1.10
CA THR A 228 -3.99 -20.10 -1.96
C THR A 228 -5.40 -19.50 -1.98
N PRO A 229 -6.49 -20.27 -2.19
CA PRO A 229 -7.83 -19.70 -2.23
C PRO A 229 -8.28 -19.08 -0.90
N LEU A 230 -7.89 -19.68 0.22
CA LEU A 230 -8.25 -19.20 1.55
C LEU A 230 -7.50 -17.90 1.89
N ILE A 231 -6.19 -17.89 1.66
CA ILE A 231 -5.36 -16.70 1.91
C ILE A 231 -5.83 -15.54 1.02
N ALA A 232 -6.06 -15.78 -0.26
CA ALA A 232 -6.53 -14.75 -1.19
C ALA A 232 -7.91 -14.19 -0.82
N ALA A 233 -8.77 -15.00 -0.21
CA ALA A 233 -10.09 -14.56 0.25
C ALA A 233 -10.04 -13.70 1.53
N GLU A 234 -9.18 -14.06 2.49
CA GLU A 234 -9.12 -13.40 3.81
C GLU A 234 -8.09 -12.26 3.86
N THR A 235 -7.02 -12.32 3.03
CA THR A 235 -5.87 -11.40 3.11
C THR A 235 -5.39 -10.93 1.72
N PRO A 236 -6.26 -10.40 0.83
CA PRO A 236 -5.92 -10.18 -0.58
C PRO A 236 -4.74 -9.22 -0.80
N ASP A 237 -4.55 -8.24 0.08
CA ASP A 237 -3.54 -7.17 -0.05
C ASP A 237 -2.41 -7.25 0.98
N THR A 238 -2.38 -8.31 1.81
CA THR A 238 -1.39 -8.42 2.88
C THR A 238 -0.15 -9.16 2.37
N ALA A 239 1.04 -8.56 2.53
CA ALA A 239 2.32 -9.20 2.19
C ALA A 239 2.47 -10.55 2.91
N ILE A 240 2.98 -11.57 2.22
CA ILE A 240 3.13 -12.91 2.76
C ILE A 240 4.60 -13.29 2.83
N TYR A 241 5.06 -13.71 3.99
CA TYR A 241 6.38 -14.30 4.19
C TYR A 241 6.24 -15.80 4.45
N VAL A 242 6.85 -16.60 3.58
CA VAL A 242 6.80 -18.06 3.66
C VAL A 242 8.04 -18.57 4.37
N SER A 243 7.85 -19.36 5.42
CA SER A 243 8.92 -20.11 6.09
C SER A 243 8.93 -21.55 5.60
N VAL A 244 10.07 -22.07 5.20
CA VAL A 244 10.24 -23.46 4.75
C VAL A 244 11.25 -24.19 5.61
N LEU A 245 10.95 -25.46 5.90
CA LEU A 245 11.87 -26.39 6.52
C LEU A 245 12.38 -27.31 5.41
N ALA A 246 13.61 -27.08 4.95
CA ALA A 246 14.20 -27.82 3.86
C ALA A 246 15.22 -28.88 4.35
N GLU A 247 14.97 -30.14 4.02
CA GLU A 247 15.84 -31.27 4.39
C GLU A 247 16.92 -31.55 3.36
N SER A 248 16.71 -31.12 2.10
CA SER A 248 17.65 -31.32 0.98
C SER A 248 17.57 -30.17 -0.05
N GLU A 249 18.56 -30.05 -0.92
CA GLU A 249 18.53 -29.09 -2.04
C GLU A 249 17.33 -29.31 -2.96
N SER A 250 17.00 -30.57 -3.29
CA SER A 250 15.84 -30.87 -4.13
C SER A 250 14.51 -30.50 -3.48
N ASP A 251 14.40 -30.64 -2.19
CA ASP A 251 13.24 -30.23 -1.41
C ASP A 251 13.10 -28.70 -1.43
N LEU A 252 14.20 -27.96 -1.21
CA LEU A 252 14.20 -26.51 -1.30
C LEU A 252 13.80 -26.03 -2.70
N VAL A 253 14.29 -26.66 -3.76
CA VAL A 253 13.92 -26.32 -5.16
C VAL A 253 12.41 -26.49 -5.36
N ASN A 254 11.81 -27.58 -4.88
CA ASN A 254 10.37 -27.81 -4.98
C ASN A 254 9.54 -26.74 -4.23
N HIS A 255 10.01 -26.27 -3.07
CA HIS A 255 9.38 -25.18 -2.33
C HIS A 255 9.47 -23.85 -3.11
N VAL A 256 10.64 -23.55 -3.67
CA VAL A 256 10.84 -22.36 -4.52
C VAL A 256 9.93 -22.38 -5.75
N ASP A 257 9.81 -23.52 -6.43
CA ASP A 257 8.86 -23.71 -7.56
C ASP A 257 7.41 -23.44 -7.15
N ALA A 258 7.01 -23.94 -5.97
CA ALA A 258 5.67 -23.73 -5.45
C ALA A 258 5.42 -22.24 -5.12
N ILE A 259 6.41 -21.56 -4.54
CA ILE A 259 6.35 -20.14 -4.22
C ILE A 259 6.22 -19.31 -5.50
N LEU A 260 7.07 -19.52 -6.49
CA LEU A 260 7.03 -18.81 -7.77
C LEU A 260 5.71 -19.03 -8.51
N SER A 261 5.23 -20.28 -8.54
CA SER A 261 3.93 -20.58 -9.18
C SER A 261 2.72 -19.99 -8.45
N SER A 262 2.81 -19.77 -7.14
CA SER A 262 1.74 -19.21 -6.32
C SER A 262 1.81 -17.68 -6.23
N SER A 263 2.96 -17.07 -6.49
CA SER A 263 3.13 -15.61 -6.44
C SER A 263 2.32 -14.86 -7.49
N ALA A 264 1.84 -15.54 -8.51
CA ALA A 264 0.87 -14.98 -9.48
C ALA A 264 -0.54 -14.73 -8.88
N SER A 265 -0.87 -15.38 -7.77
CA SER A 265 -2.18 -15.31 -7.12
C SER A 265 -2.13 -14.85 -5.66
N MET A 266 -0.94 -14.68 -5.09
CA MET A 266 -0.72 -14.24 -3.72
C MET A 266 0.48 -13.29 -3.64
N PRO A 267 0.45 -12.24 -2.80
CA PRO A 267 1.54 -11.28 -2.62
C PRO A 267 2.69 -11.84 -1.78
N ILE A 268 3.34 -12.93 -2.25
CA ILE A 268 4.47 -13.54 -1.54
C ILE A 268 5.68 -12.61 -1.69
N SER A 269 6.12 -12.06 -0.56
CA SER A 269 7.15 -11.01 -0.49
C SER A 269 8.47 -11.48 0.11
N GLY A 270 8.56 -12.74 0.51
CA GLY A 270 9.83 -13.29 1.02
C GLY A 270 9.76 -14.74 1.44
N LEU A 271 10.94 -15.31 1.54
CA LEU A 271 11.21 -16.70 1.92
C LEU A 271 12.19 -16.74 3.10
N PHE A 272 11.79 -17.35 4.20
CA PHE A 272 12.65 -17.67 5.33
C PHE A 272 12.96 -19.16 5.32
N VAL A 273 14.25 -19.51 5.25
CA VAL A 273 14.69 -20.91 5.24
C VAL A 273 15.19 -21.29 6.63
N GLN A 274 14.58 -22.32 7.20
CA GLN A 274 15.06 -23.01 8.36
C GLN A 274 15.73 -24.29 7.86
N ALA A 275 17.06 -24.31 7.78
CA ALA A 275 17.82 -25.47 7.35
C ALA A 275 18.74 -25.93 8.48
N GLU A 276 18.57 -27.17 8.89
CA GLU A 276 19.50 -27.87 9.78
C GLU A 276 20.71 -28.42 8.99
N ASN A 277 20.57 -28.54 7.66
CA ASN A 277 21.58 -29.07 6.77
C ASN A 277 22.39 -27.94 6.13
N GLN A 278 23.71 -27.92 6.42
CA GLN A 278 24.64 -26.93 5.90
C GLN A 278 24.71 -26.93 4.36
N GLU A 279 24.60 -28.10 3.72
CA GLU A 279 24.62 -28.23 2.25
C GLU A 279 23.47 -27.49 1.59
N VAL A 280 22.27 -27.48 2.21
CA VAL A 280 21.09 -26.74 1.73
C VAL A 280 21.33 -25.24 1.78
N LEU A 281 21.94 -24.76 2.88
CA LEU A 281 22.26 -23.33 3.03
C LEU A 281 23.32 -22.89 2.02
N GLU A 282 24.36 -23.70 1.78
CA GLU A 282 25.41 -23.43 0.80
C GLU A 282 24.87 -23.42 -0.63
N ALA A 283 23.97 -24.34 -0.97
CA ALA A 283 23.34 -24.39 -2.29
C ALA A 283 22.45 -23.15 -2.52
N LEU A 284 21.65 -22.72 -1.52
CA LEU A 284 20.85 -21.51 -1.60
C LEU A 284 21.73 -20.26 -1.71
N GLN A 285 22.77 -20.17 -0.90
CA GLN A 285 23.71 -19.07 -0.94
C GLN A 285 24.40 -18.95 -2.30
N ALA A 286 24.87 -20.08 -2.86
CA ALA A 286 25.46 -20.12 -4.18
C ALA A 286 24.49 -19.59 -5.25
N ALA A 287 23.22 -19.99 -5.18
CA ALA A 287 22.15 -19.50 -6.07
C ALA A 287 21.91 -17.99 -5.91
N LEU A 288 21.82 -17.49 -4.68
CA LEU A 288 21.59 -16.07 -4.39
C LEU A 288 22.80 -15.16 -4.71
N THR A 289 24.00 -15.71 -4.74
CA THR A 289 25.26 -14.99 -5.02
C THR A 289 25.81 -15.25 -6.40
N SER A 290 25.25 -16.22 -7.15
CA SER A 290 25.67 -16.47 -8.53
C SER A 290 25.25 -15.30 -9.39
N THR A 291 26.23 -14.54 -9.82
CA THR A 291 26.13 -13.64 -10.94
C THR A 291 26.43 -14.46 -12.22
N GLU A 292 25.56 -15.35 -12.61
CA GLU A 292 25.49 -15.68 -14.00
C GLU A 292 24.88 -14.48 -14.71
N LEU A 293 25.76 -13.64 -15.21
CA LEU A 293 25.40 -12.71 -16.26
C LEU A 293 24.72 -13.52 -17.36
N PRO A 294 23.55 -13.15 -17.83
CA PRO A 294 23.00 -13.71 -19.06
C PRO A 294 24.08 -13.62 -20.11
N ALA A 295 24.16 -14.64 -21.00
CA ALA A 295 25.16 -14.76 -22.04
C ALA A 295 25.48 -13.39 -22.66
N PRO A 296 26.76 -13.03 -22.89
CA PRO A 296 27.15 -11.68 -23.27
C PRO A 296 26.30 -11.23 -24.47
N TRP A 297 25.48 -10.24 -24.23
CA TRP A 297 24.60 -9.66 -25.21
C TRP A 297 25.44 -9.08 -26.35
N VAL A 298 25.22 -9.58 -27.60
CA VAL A 298 25.90 -9.06 -28.78
C VAL A 298 25.20 -7.74 -29.17
N LYS A 299 25.92 -6.63 -29.00
CA LYS A 299 25.48 -5.27 -29.30
C LYS A 299 24.95 -5.19 -30.73
N PRO A 300 23.66 -4.85 -30.96
CA PRO A 300 23.19 -4.53 -32.30
C PRO A 300 23.84 -3.24 -32.79
N THR A 301 24.28 -3.22 -34.04
CA THR A 301 24.85 -2.04 -34.71
C THR A 301 23.72 -1.10 -35.17
N GLY A 302 23.17 -0.32 -34.26
CA GLY A 302 22.24 0.78 -34.54
C GLY A 302 22.75 2.09 -33.92
N THR A 303 22.21 3.24 -34.31
CA THR A 303 22.56 4.54 -33.71
C THR A 303 22.26 4.52 -32.21
N VAL A 304 23.32 4.39 -31.43
CA VAL A 304 23.26 4.22 -29.98
C VAL A 304 22.92 5.55 -29.33
N HIS A 305 21.76 5.66 -28.70
CA HIS A 305 21.49 6.71 -27.73
C HIS A 305 22.03 6.20 -26.37
N ASP A 306 23.18 6.67 -25.96
CA ASP A 306 23.89 6.21 -24.76
C ASP A 306 23.13 6.50 -23.45
N HIS A 307 22.12 7.36 -23.45
CA HIS A 307 21.31 7.71 -22.28
C HIS A 307 19.86 8.02 -22.68
N TRP A 308 19.02 7.02 -22.67
CA TRP A 308 17.59 7.19 -22.87
C TRP A 308 16.76 6.52 -21.77
N ASN A 309 15.55 7.00 -21.55
CA ASN A 309 14.62 6.44 -20.57
C ASN A 309 13.29 6.11 -21.24
N LEU A 310 12.63 5.09 -20.76
CA LEU A 310 11.28 4.71 -21.17
C LEU A 310 10.27 5.19 -20.15
N ILE A 311 9.33 5.99 -20.60
CA ILE A 311 8.30 6.60 -19.75
C ILE A 311 6.96 6.02 -20.15
N ALA A 312 6.17 5.55 -19.18
CA ALA A 312 4.85 4.99 -19.40
C ALA A 312 3.80 5.72 -18.53
N ASP A 313 2.65 5.99 -19.12
CA ASP A 313 1.43 6.44 -18.45
C ASP A 313 0.33 5.42 -18.77
N VAL A 314 -0.02 4.56 -17.80
CA VAL A 314 -0.89 3.41 -17.97
C VAL A 314 -2.26 3.73 -17.38
N GLY A 315 -3.16 4.21 -18.23
CA GLY A 315 -4.55 4.46 -17.85
C GLY A 315 -5.45 3.24 -18.06
N GLY A 316 -6.67 3.29 -17.54
CA GLY A 316 -7.64 2.19 -17.68
C GLY A 316 -8.06 1.86 -19.12
N THR A 317 -7.95 2.81 -20.05
CA THR A 317 -8.39 2.65 -21.45
C THR A 317 -7.23 2.79 -22.44
N ASN A 318 -6.28 3.64 -22.15
CA ASN A 318 -5.15 3.94 -23.04
C ASN A 318 -3.85 3.97 -22.24
N THR A 319 -2.83 3.37 -22.83
CA THR A 319 -1.43 3.42 -22.37
C THR A 319 -0.63 4.32 -23.31
N ARG A 320 0.20 5.19 -22.72
CA ARG A 320 1.14 6.04 -23.45
C ARG A 320 2.55 5.61 -23.10
N LEU A 321 3.37 5.40 -24.12
CA LEU A 321 4.80 5.14 -23.97
C LEU A 321 5.60 6.27 -24.60
N GLY A 322 6.55 6.81 -23.89
CA GLY A 322 7.40 7.91 -24.33
C GLY A 322 8.88 7.54 -24.26
N ILE A 323 9.65 7.96 -25.26
CA ILE A 323 11.11 7.90 -25.25
C ILE A 323 11.63 9.25 -24.76
N SER A 324 12.43 9.23 -23.69
CA SER A 324 13.06 10.42 -23.12
C SER A 324 14.57 10.36 -23.33
N ILE A 325 15.10 11.33 -24.04
CA ILE A 325 16.54 11.47 -24.29
C ILE A 325 17.04 12.71 -23.56
N ASN A 326 18.04 12.56 -22.70
CA ASN A 326 18.57 13.66 -21.87
C ASN A 326 17.46 14.41 -21.08
N GLY A 327 16.45 13.68 -20.61
CA GLY A 327 15.32 14.24 -19.86
C GLY A 327 14.22 14.92 -20.71
N THR A 328 14.36 14.94 -22.05
CA THR A 328 13.36 15.49 -22.96
C THR A 328 12.58 14.37 -23.65
N LEU A 329 11.25 14.40 -23.57
CA LEU A 329 10.39 13.48 -24.32
C LEU A 329 10.50 13.78 -25.82
N THR A 330 10.92 12.79 -26.59
CA THR A 330 11.17 12.93 -28.05
C THR A 330 10.14 12.21 -28.91
N GLU A 331 9.63 11.08 -28.44
CA GLU A 331 8.60 10.28 -29.12
C GLU A 331 7.50 9.89 -28.12
N LEU A 332 6.28 9.82 -28.61
CA LEU A 332 5.11 9.41 -27.83
C LEU A 332 4.28 8.43 -28.66
N HIS A 333 4.07 7.23 -28.11
CA HIS A 333 3.24 6.19 -28.70
C HIS A 333 2.01 5.96 -27.82
N LYS A 334 0.83 5.78 -28.46
CA LYS A 334 -0.44 5.50 -27.76
C LYS A 334 -0.93 4.11 -28.15
N TYR A 335 -1.28 3.34 -27.13
CA TYR A 335 -1.83 1.99 -27.26
C TYR A 335 -3.13 1.89 -26.48
N PRO A 336 -4.11 1.07 -26.90
CA PRO A 336 -5.20 0.67 -26.02
C PRO A 336 -4.60 -0.07 -24.82
N THR A 337 -5.09 0.21 -23.61
CA THR A 337 -4.72 -0.61 -22.44
C THR A 337 -5.39 -1.97 -22.60
N GLY A 338 -4.57 -3.00 -22.72
CA GLY A 338 -4.97 -4.38 -22.85
C GLY A 338 -4.60 -5.19 -21.61
N THR A 339 -4.08 -6.38 -21.84
CA THR A 339 -3.55 -7.26 -20.81
C THR A 339 -2.12 -6.88 -20.40
N LEU A 340 -1.60 -7.53 -19.36
CA LEU A 340 -0.18 -7.39 -18.97
C LEU A 340 0.75 -7.79 -20.13
N GLU A 341 0.39 -8.81 -20.91
CA GLU A 341 1.19 -9.25 -22.07
C GLU A 341 1.20 -8.18 -23.18
N ASP A 342 0.06 -7.54 -23.46
CA ASP A 342 0.01 -6.44 -24.44
C ASP A 342 0.92 -5.27 -24.03
N LEU A 343 0.96 -4.92 -22.72
CA LEU A 343 1.87 -3.91 -22.20
C LEU A 343 3.33 -4.35 -22.35
N ARG A 344 3.64 -5.59 -22.02
CA ARG A 344 4.98 -6.18 -22.13
C ARG A 344 5.45 -6.16 -23.59
N GLU A 345 4.62 -6.59 -24.54
CA GLU A 345 4.93 -6.54 -25.98
C GLU A 345 5.21 -5.10 -26.44
N ALA A 346 4.41 -4.13 -25.97
CA ALA A 346 4.62 -2.72 -26.31
C ALA A 346 5.95 -2.17 -25.76
N LEU A 347 6.31 -2.51 -24.52
CA LEU A 347 7.59 -2.12 -23.89
C LEU A 347 8.78 -2.74 -24.61
N VAL A 348 8.71 -4.05 -24.92
CA VAL A 348 9.74 -4.77 -25.68
C VAL A 348 9.88 -4.17 -27.07
N GLY A 349 8.77 -3.87 -27.76
CA GLY A 349 8.80 -3.27 -29.09
C GLY A 349 9.46 -1.89 -29.12
N VAL A 350 9.26 -1.06 -28.10
CA VAL A 350 9.96 0.24 -27.98
C VAL A 350 11.45 0.03 -27.74
N ARG A 351 11.84 -0.90 -26.84
CA ARG A 351 13.25 -1.23 -26.61
C ARG A 351 13.96 -1.75 -27.87
N GLU A 352 13.32 -2.65 -28.60
CA GLU A 352 13.88 -3.22 -29.84
C GLU A 352 14.04 -2.13 -30.92
N LYS A 353 13.09 -1.21 -31.01
CA LYS A 353 13.17 -0.07 -31.95
C LYS A 353 14.36 0.84 -31.64
N VAL A 354 14.66 1.09 -30.36
CA VAL A 354 15.83 1.90 -29.94
C VAL A 354 17.12 1.10 -30.04
N GLY A 355 17.07 -0.23 -29.87
CA GLY A 355 18.19 -1.14 -30.03
C GLY A 355 19.13 -1.26 -28.81
N THR A 356 18.82 -0.58 -27.71
CA THR A 356 19.56 -0.66 -26.42
C THR A 356 18.56 -0.68 -25.26
N ALA A 357 18.99 -1.18 -24.09
CA ALA A 357 18.20 -1.07 -22.87
C ALA A 357 18.09 0.40 -22.41
N PRO A 358 16.95 0.85 -21.86
CA PRO A 358 16.86 2.16 -21.25
C PRO A 358 17.63 2.24 -19.94
N GLN A 359 18.15 3.41 -19.59
CA GLN A 359 18.78 3.65 -18.29
C GLN A 359 17.77 3.50 -17.15
N ALA A 360 16.56 4.00 -17.37
CA ALA A 360 15.46 3.84 -16.43
C ALA A 360 14.13 3.65 -17.15
N VAL A 361 13.19 2.98 -16.47
CA VAL A 361 11.78 2.94 -16.83
C VAL A 361 10.96 3.53 -15.70
N VAL A 362 10.06 4.45 -16.03
CA VAL A 362 9.06 4.95 -15.08
C VAL A 362 7.68 4.69 -15.65
N ALA A 363 6.85 3.98 -14.88
CA ALA A 363 5.46 3.74 -15.25
C ALA A 363 4.51 4.30 -14.20
N ALA A 364 3.62 5.19 -14.65
CA ALA A 364 2.56 5.76 -13.82
C ALA A 364 1.26 4.98 -14.04
N GLY A 365 0.51 4.71 -12.97
CA GLY A 365 -0.78 4.03 -13.04
C GLY A 365 -1.72 4.43 -11.92
N ALA A 366 -3.03 4.24 -12.14
CA ALA A 366 -4.07 4.55 -11.15
C ALA A 366 -4.12 3.48 -10.06
N GLY A 367 -3.86 3.87 -8.82
CA GLY A 367 -3.91 3.03 -7.64
C GLY A 367 -2.76 3.28 -6.67
N PRO A 368 -2.88 2.78 -5.43
CA PRO A 368 -1.82 2.91 -4.43
C PRO A 368 -0.61 2.04 -4.83
N VAL A 369 0.59 2.59 -4.61
CA VAL A 369 1.84 1.86 -4.85
C VAL A 369 2.22 1.09 -3.59
N HIS A 370 2.31 -0.22 -3.70
CA HIS A 370 2.80 -1.10 -2.64
C HIS A 370 4.00 -1.91 -3.14
N ASN A 371 5.16 -1.73 -2.51
CA ASN A 371 6.39 -2.48 -2.85
C ASN A 371 6.69 -2.47 -4.36
N GLY A 372 6.66 -1.30 -5.00
CA GLY A 372 6.93 -1.16 -6.43
C GLY A 372 5.87 -1.78 -7.35
N THR A 373 4.66 -1.99 -6.83
CA THR A 373 3.55 -2.60 -7.58
C THR A 373 2.26 -1.79 -7.41
N ILE A 374 1.48 -1.68 -8.49
CA ILE A 374 0.12 -1.14 -8.51
C ILE A 374 -0.83 -2.19 -9.09
N HIS A 375 -1.96 -2.42 -8.42
CA HIS A 375 -3.13 -3.03 -9.03
C HIS A 375 -4.00 -1.91 -9.61
N LEU A 376 -4.11 -1.84 -10.93
CA LEU A 376 -4.87 -0.77 -11.58
C LEU A 376 -6.35 -0.90 -11.21
N THR A 377 -6.92 0.14 -10.62
CA THR A 377 -8.33 0.17 -10.16
C THR A 377 -9.33 0.03 -11.31
N ASN A 378 -8.97 0.43 -12.53
CA ASN A 378 -9.86 0.49 -13.68
C ASN A 378 -9.48 -0.49 -14.81
N ALA A 379 -8.53 -1.38 -14.59
CA ALA A 379 -8.12 -2.43 -15.51
C ALA A 379 -7.65 -3.65 -14.69
N ASN A 380 -7.95 -4.85 -15.17
CA ASN A 380 -7.43 -6.07 -14.54
C ASN A 380 -5.95 -6.27 -14.92
N LEU A 381 -5.11 -5.31 -14.52
CA LEU A 381 -3.70 -5.26 -14.86
C LEU A 381 -2.89 -4.88 -13.62
N MET A 382 -1.85 -5.66 -13.36
CA MET A 382 -0.86 -5.40 -12.33
C MET A 382 0.38 -4.81 -12.98
N LEU A 383 0.78 -3.63 -12.52
CA LEU A 383 1.99 -2.95 -12.95
C LEU A 383 3.06 -3.11 -11.88
N SER A 384 4.22 -3.69 -12.20
CA SER A 384 5.29 -3.88 -11.23
C SER A 384 6.66 -3.51 -11.78
N GLU A 385 7.54 -2.99 -10.92
CA GLU A 385 8.92 -2.65 -11.26
C GLU A 385 9.68 -3.85 -11.84
N VAL A 386 9.41 -5.03 -11.32
CA VAL A 386 10.03 -6.29 -11.77
C VAL A 386 9.65 -6.64 -13.21
N GLU A 387 8.36 -6.54 -13.54
CA GLU A 387 7.91 -6.82 -14.92
C GLU A 387 8.42 -5.76 -15.90
N LEU A 388 8.53 -4.50 -15.47
CA LEU A 388 9.17 -3.45 -16.26
C LEU A 388 10.64 -3.77 -16.52
N ALA A 389 11.40 -4.17 -15.51
CA ALA A 389 12.79 -4.58 -15.65
C ALA A 389 12.95 -5.76 -16.60
N ARG A 390 12.14 -6.82 -16.44
CA ARG A 390 12.15 -8.01 -17.31
C ARG A 390 11.84 -7.69 -18.77
N ALA A 391 10.89 -6.79 -19.03
CA ALA A 391 10.51 -6.43 -20.39
C ALA A 391 11.54 -5.56 -21.09
N THR A 392 12.31 -4.78 -20.36
CA THR A 392 13.13 -3.71 -20.92
C THR A 392 14.63 -3.87 -20.69
N ASP A 393 15.07 -4.76 -19.80
CA ASP A 393 16.44 -4.89 -19.29
C ASP A 393 17.00 -3.57 -18.71
N ALA A 394 16.12 -2.71 -18.17
CA ALA A 394 16.51 -1.43 -17.57
C ALA A 394 17.27 -1.64 -16.26
N GLU A 395 18.28 -0.78 -16.01
CA GLU A 395 19.01 -0.78 -14.74
C GLU A 395 18.15 -0.36 -13.55
N ARG A 396 17.19 0.55 -13.80
CA ARG A 396 16.33 1.14 -12.78
C ARG A 396 14.89 1.18 -13.27
N THR A 397 13.98 0.73 -12.43
CA THR A 397 12.55 0.76 -12.72
C THR A 397 11.78 1.40 -11.58
N PHE A 398 10.76 2.14 -11.92
CA PHE A 398 9.91 2.84 -10.96
C PHE A 398 8.45 2.69 -11.36
N VAL A 399 7.63 2.32 -10.40
CA VAL A 399 6.17 2.38 -10.52
C VAL A 399 5.67 3.48 -9.61
N ILE A 400 4.93 4.43 -10.16
CA ILE A 400 4.39 5.57 -9.41
C ILE A 400 2.88 5.69 -9.63
N ASN A 401 2.19 6.21 -8.62
CA ASN A 401 0.78 6.53 -8.75
C ASN A 401 0.57 7.63 -9.82
N ASP A 402 -0.57 7.62 -10.54
CA ASP A 402 -0.90 8.58 -11.60
C ASP A 402 -0.97 10.04 -11.09
N PHE A 403 -1.44 10.26 -9.82
CA PHE A 403 -1.41 11.59 -9.22
C PHE A 403 -0.04 11.99 -8.65
N THR A 404 0.84 11.04 -8.37
CA THR A 404 2.27 11.33 -8.22
C THR A 404 2.82 11.88 -9.53
N ALA A 405 2.54 11.24 -10.65
CA ALA A 405 2.94 11.77 -11.97
C ALA A 405 2.29 13.14 -12.24
N ALA A 406 1.00 13.30 -11.97
CA ALA A 406 0.33 14.59 -12.11
C ALA A 406 1.00 15.70 -11.26
N ALA A 407 1.44 15.39 -10.03
CA ALA A 407 2.20 16.33 -9.21
C ALA A 407 3.56 16.69 -9.84
N TRP A 408 4.28 15.71 -10.37
CA TRP A 408 5.54 15.96 -11.06
C TRP A 408 5.38 16.71 -12.38
N SER A 409 4.20 16.70 -13.01
CA SER A 409 3.97 17.49 -14.23
C SER A 409 4.12 18.99 -14.00
N VAL A 410 3.85 19.44 -12.79
CA VAL A 410 3.96 20.87 -12.44
C VAL A 410 5.31 21.22 -11.83
N ALA A 411 6.28 20.26 -11.69
CA ALA A 411 7.59 20.54 -11.10
C ALA A 411 8.38 21.61 -11.88
N ASP A 412 8.36 21.54 -13.22
CA ASP A 412 9.07 22.45 -14.12
C ASP A 412 8.09 23.34 -14.92
N ILE A 413 6.84 23.54 -14.42
CA ILE A 413 5.78 24.26 -15.14
C ILE A 413 6.13 25.75 -15.28
N SER A 414 5.90 26.29 -16.47
CA SER A 414 6.12 27.68 -16.82
C SER A 414 4.82 28.50 -16.80
N ASP A 415 4.93 29.82 -16.94
CA ASP A 415 3.80 30.73 -17.11
C ASP A 415 3.01 30.48 -18.40
N ALA A 416 3.65 29.92 -19.44
CA ALA A 416 2.98 29.55 -20.69
C ALA A 416 2.08 28.31 -20.55
N ASP A 417 2.28 27.52 -19.50
CA ASP A 417 1.58 26.25 -19.27
C ASP A 417 0.45 26.36 -18.23
N VAL A 418 0.11 27.59 -17.80
CA VAL A 418 -0.91 27.80 -16.76
C VAL A 418 -1.89 28.91 -17.11
N ALA A 419 -3.16 28.71 -16.77
CA ALA A 419 -4.14 29.78 -16.68
C ALA A 419 -4.28 30.20 -15.21
N VAL A 420 -4.05 31.47 -14.91
CA VAL A 420 -4.09 32.02 -13.55
C VAL A 420 -5.53 32.24 -13.11
N LEU A 421 -5.91 31.63 -11.99
CA LEU A 421 -7.19 31.89 -11.32
C LEU A 421 -7.02 32.93 -10.20
N GLN A 422 -5.91 32.88 -9.47
CA GLN A 422 -5.59 33.79 -8.37
C GLN A 422 -4.07 33.87 -8.18
N GLY A 423 -3.55 35.06 -7.90
CA GLY A 423 -2.15 35.27 -7.50
C GLY A 423 -1.20 35.68 -8.62
N ALA A 424 0.03 35.21 -8.58
CA ALA A 424 1.11 35.58 -9.48
C ALA A 424 0.97 34.90 -10.86
N ASN A 425 1.39 35.55 -11.93
CA ASN A 425 1.36 34.99 -13.29
C ASN A 425 2.33 33.82 -13.46
N THR A 426 3.50 33.89 -12.84
CA THR A 426 4.51 32.84 -12.92
C THR A 426 4.50 32.04 -11.61
N PRO A 427 4.32 30.70 -11.68
CA PRO A 427 4.36 29.85 -10.49
C PRO A 427 5.75 29.94 -9.82
N PRO A 428 5.83 30.33 -8.52
CA PRO A 428 7.11 30.41 -7.84
C PRO A 428 7.66 29.02 -7.49
N ALA A 429 8.95 28.96 -7.15
CA ALA A 429 9.51 27.76 -6.54
C ALA A 429 8.91 27.56 -5.14
N GLY A 430 8.62 26.32 -4.76
CA GLY A 430 8.03 25.99 -3.46
C GLY A 430 7.14 24.76 -3.51
N THR A 431 6.65 24.35 -2.34
CA THR A 431 5.69 23.22 -2.22
C THR A 431 4.49 23.46 -3.12
N ARG A 432 4.07 22.42 -3.84
CA ARG A 432 2.98 22.45 -4.83
C ARG A 432 1.90 21.43 -4.48
N LEU A 433 0.65 21.82 -4.66
CA LEU A 433 -0.53 20.95 -4.51
C LEU A 433 -1.19 20.80 -5.88
N VAL A 434 -1.51 19.59 -6.27
CA VAL A 434 -2.23 19.28 -7.51
C VAL A 434 -3.52 18.56 -7.16
N VAL A 435 -4.63 19.04 -7.72
CA VAL A 435 -5.95 18.42 -7.57
C VAL A 435 -6.57 18.25 -8.94
N GLY A 436 -7.06 17.05 -9.23
CA GLY A 436 -7.57 16.72 -10.56
C GLY A 436 -8.92 16.02 -10.52
N PRO A 437 -10.03 16.73 -10.72
CA PRO A 437 -11.30 16.09 -11.02
C PRO A 437 -11.26 15.50 -12.44
N GLY A 438 -11.21 14.17 -12.50
CA GLY A 438 -11.20 13.36 -13.72
C GLY A 438 -12.30 12.32 -13.69
N THR A 439 -12.00 11.06 -14.03
CA THR A 439 -12.88 9.91 -13.76
C THR A 439 -13.11 9.80 -12.26
N GLY A 440 -12.05 9.85 -11.46
CA GLY A 440 -12.03 10.02 -10.02
C GLY A 440 -11.63 11.44 -9.60
N LEU A 441 -11.33 11.62 -8.31
CA LEU A 441 -10.75 12.82 -7.73
C LEU A 441 -9.35 12.52 -7.21
N GLY A 442 -8.34 12.88 -7.96
CA GLY A 442 -6.98 12.68 -7.51
C GLY A 442 -6.38 13.90 -6.81
N VAL A 443 -5.49 13.66 -5.88
CA VAL A 443 -4.73 14.67 -5.15
C VAL A 443 -3.27 14.23 -5.05
N GLY A 444 -2.37 15.10 -5.47
CA GLY A 444 -0.92 14.88 -5.37
C GLY A 444 -0.22 16.13 -4.87
N ALA A 445 0.93 15.99 -4.24
CA ALA A 445 1.72 17.13 -3.82
C ALA A 445 3.23 16.89 -3.99
N LEU A 446 3.96 17.99 -4.16
CA LEU A 446 5.41 18.04 -4.13
C LEU A 446 5.86 18.95 -2.99
N LEU A 447 6.56 18.38 -2.03
CA LEU A 447 7.24 19.15 -0.99
C LEU A 447 8.54 19.72 -1.58
N TYR A 448 8.75 21.02 -1.42
CA TYR A 448 10.00 21.67 -1.82
C TYR A 448 10.90 21.88 -0.60
N SER A 449 12.03 21.18 -0.58
CA SER A 449 13.02 21.27 0.49
C SER A 449 14.43 21.17 -0.10
N GLU A 450 15.36 21.94 0.43
CA GLU A 450 16.78 21.96 0.02
C GLU A 450 17.01 22.15 -1.49
N GLY A 451 16.15 22.96 -2.12
CA GLY A 451 16.22 23.24 -3.56
C GLY A 451 15.67 22.12 -4.46
N ARG A 452 14.99 21.12 -3.90
CA ARG A 452 14.48 19.94 -4.63
C ARG A 452 13.02 19.65 -4.29
N TYR A 453 12.36 18.95 -5.20
CA TYR A 453 11.03 18.41 -4.99
C TYR A 453 11.07 16.97 -4.47
N HIS A 454 10.20 16.68 -3.54
CA HIS A 454 9.96 15.34 -2.98
C HIS A 454 8.48 15.00 -3.09
N THR A 455 8.16 13.78 -3.48
CA THR A 455 6.78 13.32 -3.56
C THR A 455 6.13 13.25 -2.18
N VAL A 456 4.91 13.76 -2.07
CA VAL A 456 4.02 13.51 -0.94
C VAL A 456 2.92 12.58 -1.43
N SER A 457 2.95 11.34 -0.98
CA SER A 457 1.95 10.33 -1.32
C SER A 457 0.67 10.54 -0.50
N GLY A 458 -0.49 10.31 -1.11
CA GLY A 458 -1.77 10.42 -0.44
C GLY A 458 -2.95 10.12 -1.36
N GLU A 459 -4.07 9.73 -0.76
CA GLU A 459 -5.35 9.45 -1.42
C GLU A 459 -6.38 10.51 -0.99
N GLY A 460 -6.07 11.78 -1.29
CA GLY A 460 -6.89 12.92 -0.83
C GLY A 460 -8.30 13.00 -1.45
N GLY A 461 -8.57 12.27 -2.54
CA GLY A 461 -9.92 12.14 -3.11
C GLY A 461 -10.90 11.38 -2.22
N HIS A 462 -10.39 10.52 -1.35
CA HIS A 462 -11.18 9.73 -0.40
C HIS A 462 -11.42 10.44 0.95
N MET A 463 -11.06 11.71 1.06
CA MET A 463 -11.37 12.52 2.24
C MET A 463 -12.86 12.72 2.40
N GLY A 464 -13.32 12.92 3.65
CA GLY A 464 -14.73 13.16 3.97
C GLY A 464 -15.23 14.52 3.48
N LEU A 465 -16.32 14.52 2.72
CA LEU A 465 -17.08 15.68 2.28
C LEU A 465 -18.39 15.74 3.07
N SER A 466 -18.74 16.90 3.60
CA SER A 466 -19.95 17.10 4.39
C SER A 466 -20.73 18.33 3.91
N PRO A 467 -22.07 18.42 4.16
CA PRO A 467 -22.86 19.59 3.79
C PRO A 467 -22.25 20.90 4.31
N ARG A 468 -22.11 21.90 3.45
CA ARG A 468 -21.59 23.23 3.81
C ARG A 468 -22.69 24.19 4.28
N HIS A 469 -23.90 23.98 3.81
CA HIS A 469 -25.07 24.79 4.09
C HIS A 469 -26.25 23.91 4.48
N ARG A 470 -27.19 24.48 5.26
CA ARG A 470 -28.41 23.76 5.67
C ARG A 470 -29.23 23.24 4.48
N GLY A 471 -29.24 23.97 3.35
CA GLY A 471 -29.94 23.56 2.13
C GLY A 471 -29.32 22.39 1.37
N GLU A 472 -28.15 21.93 1.76
CA GLU A 472 -27.49 20.76 1.17
C GLU A 472 -27.75 19.46 1.95
N VAL A 473 -28.21 19.57 3.22
CA VAL A 473 -28.43 18.40 4.08
C VAL A 473 -29.36 17.39 3.41
N ASP A 474 -30.44 17.84 2.79
CA ASP A 474 -31.40 16.98 2.10
C ASP A 474 -30.77 16.32 0.84
N VAL A 475 -29.85 17.01 0.16
CA VAL A 475 -29.12 16.46 -0.99
C VAL A 475 -28.17 15.35 -0.55
N PHE A 476 -27.43 15.55 0.54
CA PHE A 476 -26.55 14.53 1.10
C PHE A 476 -27.34 13.33 1.65
N ASP A 477 -28.48 13.57 2.29
CA ASP A 477 -29.37 12.49 2.74
C ASP A 477 -29.97 11.72 1.56
N ALA A 478 -30.39 12.39 0.49
CA ALA A 478 -30.81 11.73 -0.75
C ALA A 478 -29.68 10.91 -1.40
N ALA A 479 -28.46 11.46 -1.46
CA ALA A 479 -27.29 10.75 -1.97
C ALA A 479 -26.99 9.48 -1.16
N ARG A 480 -27.17 9.51 0.15
CA ARG A 480 -26.98 8.35 1.03
C ARG A 480 -27.92 7.19 0.70
N HIS A 481 -29.13 7.49 0.22
CA HIS A 481 -30.06 6.46 -0.25
C HIS A 481 -29.70 5.92 -1.64
N ILE A 482 -29.00 6.72 -2.46
CA ILE A 482 -28.57 6.35 -3.82
C ILE A 482 -27.27 5.53 -3.77
N ALA A 483 -26.31 5.93 -2.95
CA ALA A 483 -24.97 5.33 -2.85
C ALA A 483 -24.54 5.20 -1.37
N PRO A 484 -25.17 4.29 -0.59
CA PRO A 484 -24.93 4.18 0.86
C PRO A 484 -23.49 3.81 1.22
N ASP A 485 -22.83 2.99 0.40
CA ASP A 485 -21.47 2.49 0.66
C ASP A 485 -20.38 3.58 0.57
N CYS A 486 -20.73 4.76 0.06
CA CYS A 486 -19.79 5.88 -0.07
C CYS A 486 -19.78 6.81 1.16
N PHE A 487 -20.61 6.52 2.15
CA PHE A 487 -20.74 7.33 3.36
C PHE A 487 -19.95 6.75 4.53
N PHE A 488 -19.34 7.64 5.31
CA PHE A 488 -18.59 7.26 6.50
C PHE A 488 -19.54 6.90 7.63
N ASP A 489 -19.76 5.61 7.83
CA ASP A 489 -20.66 5.06 8.84
C ASP A 489 -22.09 5.70 8.78
N ASN A 490 -22.61 6.08 9.93
CA ASN A 490 -23.91 6.73 10.05
C ASN A 490 -23.87 8.26 9.94
N SER A 491 -22.78 8.83 9.42
CA SER A 491 -22.63 10.28 9.25
C SER A 491 -23.27 10.79 7.95
N LEU A 492 -23.29 12.10 7.75
CA LEU A 492 -23.56 12.73 6.45
C LEU A 492 -22.27 13.04 5.68
N ALA A 493 -21.14 12.57 6.15
CA ALA A 493 -19.89 12.67 5.42
C ALA A 493 -19.77 11.52 4.41
N LEU A 494 -19.45 11.85 3.17
CA LEU A 494 -19.19 10.89 2.10
C LEU A 494 -17.78 11.12 1.54
N GLU A 495 -17.24 10.15 0.80
CA GLU A 495 -15.99 10.31 0.08
C GLU A 495 -16.10 11.44 -0.94
N ALA A 496 -15.14 12.38 -0.93
CA ALA A 496 -15.19 13.56 -1.78
C ALA A 496 -15.28 13.22 -3.27
N GLU A 497 -14.60 12.18 -3.71
CA GLU A 497 -14.65 11.67 -5.09
C GLU A 497 -16.08 11.36 -5.55
N MET A 498 -16.95 10.92 -4.64
CA MET A 498 -18.32 10.54 -4.96
C MET A 498 -19.24 11.69 -5.36
N PHE A 499 -18.79 12.94 -5.15
CA PHE A 499 -19.44 14.13 -5.70
C PHE A 499 -18.54 14.88 -6.68
N LEU A 500 -17.23 14.87 -6.43
CA LEU A 500 -16.27 15.77 -7.08
C LEU A 500 -15.48 15.09 -8.22
N SER A 501 -16.10 14.12 -8.89
CA SER A 501 -15.51 13.43 -10.03
C SER A 501 -16.50 13.25 -11.18
N GLY A 502 -16.01 12.77 -12.32
CA GLY A 502 -16.85 12.46 -13.47
C GLY A 502 -17.79 11.27 -13.23
N THR A 503 -17.40 10.30 -12.39
CA THR A 503 -18.27 9.19 -11.99
C THR A 503 -19.22 9.58 -10.86
N GLY A 504 -18.84 10.54 -10.01
CA GLY A 504 -19.62 10.98 -8.87
C GLY A 504 -20.67 12.04 -9.23
N LEU A 505 -20.41 12.90 -10.19
CA LEU A 505 -21.34 13.98 -10.57
C LEU A 505 -22.76 13.48 -10.95
N PRO A 506 -22.95 12.32 -11.62
CA PRO A 506 -24.28 11.73 -11.82
C PRO A 506 -25.02 11.40 -10.52
N ILE A 507 -24.32 10.97 -9.46
CA ILE A 507 -24.90 10.68 -8.14
C ILE A 507 -25.41 11.99 -7.52
N LEU A 508 -24.57 13.02 -7.54
CA LEU A 508 -24.95 14.36 -7.07
C LEU A 508 -26.17 14.91 -7.83
N TYR A 509 -26.20 14.78 -9.15
CA TYR A 509 -27.31 15.20 -9.99
C TYR A 509 -28.60 14.47 -9.64
N GLN A 510 -28.55 13.16 -9.45
CA GLN A 510 -29.71 12.35 -9.02
C GLN A 510 -30.20 12.77 -7.65
N ALA A 511 -29.30 12.99 -6.69
CA ALA A 511 -29.64 13.44 -5.34
C ALA A 511 -30.35 14.81 -5.36
N VAL A 512 -29.85 15.74 -6.17
CA VAL A 512 -30.51 17.04 -6.40
C VAL A 512 -31.91 16.85 -7.01
N GLY A 513 -32.05 15.94 -8.00
CA GLY A 513 -33.34 15.63 -8.63
C GLY A 513 -34.37 15.10 -7.64
N VAL A 514 -33.96 14.22 -6.72
CA VAL A 514 -34.83 13.69 -5.64
C VAL A 514 -35.36 14.85 -4.77
N VAL A 515 -34.47 15.75 -4.35
CA VAL A 515 -34.82 16.89 -3.49
C VAL A 515 -35.75 17.88 -4.21
N GLU A 516 -35.56 18.10 -5.51
CA GLU A 516 -36.39 18.99 -6.34
C GLU A 516 -37.67 18.30 -6.84
N GLY A 517 -37.95 17.07 -6.41
CA GLY A 517 -39.16 16.32 -6.81
C GLY A 517 -39.13 15.87 -8.28
N GLN A 518 -37.97 15.87 -8.93
CA GLN A 518 -37.79 15.44 -10.31
C GLN A 518 -37.18 14.03 -10.31
N VAL A 519 -38.02 13.01 -10.41
CA VAL A 519 -37.54 11.60 -10.55
C VAL A 519 -37.14 11.39 -12.00
N ASN A 520 -35.87 11.60 -12.32
CA ASN A 520 -35.34 11.29 -13.64
C ASN A 520 -35.00 9.80 -13.75
N SER A 521 -35.72 9.09 -14.60
CA SER A 521 -35.52 7.66 -14.88
C SER A 521 -34.27 7.36 -15.72
N GLN A 522 -33.60 8.38 -16.28
CA GLN A 522 -32.39 8.22 -17.08
C GLN A 522 -31.18 8.78 -16.34
N VAL A 523 -30.16 7.94 -16.20
CA VAL A 523 -28.84 8.35 -15.70
C VAL A 523 -28.16 9.19 -16.78
N LYS A 524 -27.98 10.50 -16.54
CA LYS A 524 -27.20 11.38 -17.43
C LYS A 524 -25.70 11.20 -17.19
N SER A 525 -24.90 11.26 -18.26
CA SER A 525 -23.45 11.30 -18.13
C SER A 525 -22.98 12.62 -17.50
N ALA A 526 -21.81 12.62 -16.87
CA ALA A 526 -21.21 13.86 -16.34
C ALA A 526 -21.08 14.95 -17.43
N LYS A 527 -20.74 14.54 -18.65
CA LYS A 527 -20.64 15.44 -19.82
C LYS A 527 -21.99 16.13 -20.11
N ASP A 528 -23.08 15.36 -20.15
CA ASP A 528 -24.41 15.90 -20.45
C ASP A 528 -24.92 16.78 -19.31
N ILE A 529 -24.63 16.43 -18.06
CA ILE A 529 -24.96 17.22 -16.87
C ILE A 529 -24.27 18.58 -16.96
N LEU A 530 -22.95 18.60 -17.17
CA LEU A 530 -22.17 19.84 -17.26
C LEU A 530 -22.57 20.70 -18.46
N GLN A 531 -22.89 20.07 -19.59
CA GLN A 531 -23.36 20.80 -20.78
C GLN A 531 -24.72 21.46 -20.52
N THR A 532 -25.69 20.71 -19.99
CA THR A 532 -27.02 21.27 -19.72
C THR A 532 -27.02 22.26 -18.55
N ALA A 533 -26.06 22.15 -17.62
CA ALA A 533 -25.82 23.14 -16.59
C ALA A 533 -25.26 24.44 -17.17
N GLN A 534 -24.29 24.36 -18.07
CA GLN A 534 -23.68 25.52 -18.74
C GLN A 534 -24.71 26.27 -19.60
N ASP A 535 -25.56 25.53 -20.31
CA ASP A 535 -26.61 26.08 -21.18
C ASP A 535 -27.82 26.61 -20.37
N GLY A 536 -27.88 26.32 -19.05
CA GLY A 536 -28.97 26.70 -18.18
C GLY A 536 -30.31 25.99 -18.49
N THR A 537 -30.27 24.89 -19.25
CA THR A 537 -31.49 24.19 -19.73
C THR A 537 -32.04 23.17 -18.73
N ASP A 538 -31.27 22.81 -17.70
CA ASP A 538 -31.66 21.87 -16.65
C ASP A 538 -31.32 22.46 -15.27
N ALA A 539 -32.35 22.84 -14.51
CA ALA A 539 -32.18 23.43 -13.19
C ALA A 539 -31.50 22.53 -12.16
N CYS A 540 -31.73 21.21 -12.23
CA CYS A 540 -31.03 20.23 -11.37
C CYS A 540 -29.55 20.12 -11.74
N ALA A 541 -29.22 20.18 -13.03
CA ALA A 541 -27.83 20.18 -13.48
C ALA A 541 -27.11 21.47 -13.05
N VAL A 542 -27.74 22.63 -13.16
CA VAL A 542 -27.20 23.91 -12.66
C VAL A 542 -26.92 23.83 -11.17
N LYS A 543 -27.85 23.32 -10.37
CA LYS A 543 -27.69 23.18 -8.92
C LYS A 543 -26.58 22.16 -8.58
N ALA A 544 -26.52 21.01 -9.27
CA ALA A 544 -25.48 20.02 -9.07
C ALA A 544 -24.09 20.56 -9.44
N ALA A 545 -23.95 21.25 -10.57
CA ALA A 545 -22.71 21.88 -10.97
C ALA A 545 -22.24 22.96 -9.98
N ARG A 546 -23.17 23.71 -9.40
CA ARG A 546 -22.84 24.69 -8.36
C ARG A 546 -22.33 24.03 -7.09
N ILE A 547 -23.01 22.98 -6.57
CA ILE A 547 -22.57 22.24 -5.39
C ILE A 547 -21.18 21.64 -5.66
N PHE A 548 -20.98 21.00 -6.82
CA PHE A 548 -19.68 20.48 -7.26
C PHE A 548 -18.60 21.58 -7.17
N THR A 549 -18.83 22.73 -7.77
CA THR A 549 -17.90 23.87 -7.83
C THR A 549 -17.54 24.38 -6.42
N GLU A 550 -18.55 24.64 -5.59
CA GLU A 550 -18.37 25.17 -4.22
C GLU A 550 -17.61 24.17 -3.33
N HIS A 551 -17.93 22.88 -3.42
CA HIS A 551 -17.26 21.85 -2.65
C HIS A 551 -15.83 21.59 -3.12
N LEU A 552 -15.58 21.57 -4.44
CA LEU A 552 -14.22 21.42 -4.98
C LEU A 552 -13.33 22.60 -4.54
N GLY A 553 -13.82 23.82 -4.62
CA GLY A 553 -13.10 25.00 -4.14
C GLY A 553 -12.77 24.90 -2.66
N ALA A 554 -13.72 24.46 -1.85
CA ALA A 554 -13.55 24.34 -0.41
C ALA A 554 -12.50 23.30 -0.02
N ILE A 555 -12.60 22.07 -0.57
CA ILE A 555 -11.65 20.99 -0.25
C ILE A 555 -10.23 21.34 -0.71
N MET A 556 -10.09 21.99 -1.87
CA MET A 556 -8.82 22.51 -2.33
C MET A 556 -8.25 23.57 -1.38
N GLY A 557 -9.09 24.46 -0.85
CA GLY A 557 -8.70 25.43 0.16
C GLY A 557 -8.29 24.79 1.48
N ASP A 558 -8.92 23.70 1.91
CA ASP A 558 -8.58 22.95 3.12
C ASP A 558 -7.25 22.22 2.96
N LEU A 559 -7.04 21.53 1.84
CA LEU A 559 -5.76 20.91 1.48
C LEU A 559 -4.64 21.94 1.38
N ALA A 560 -4.93 23.12 0.80
CA ALA A 560 -3.96 24.20 0.70
C ALA A 560 -3.55 24.74 2.07
N VAL A 561 -4.46 24.79 3.04
CA VAL A 561 -4.10 25.17 4.44
C VAL A 561 -3.25 24.08 5.09
N ALA A 562 -3.50 22.81 4.82
CA ALA A 562 -2.73 21.71 5.39
C ALA A 562 -1.27 21.69 4.90
N LEU A 563 -1.03 22.03 3.63
CA LEU A 563 0.27 21.92 2.98
C LEU A 563 1.03 23.25 2.84
N ILE A 564 0.32 24.39 2.90
CA ILE A 564 0.84 25.73 2.62
C ILE A 564 1.67 25.76 1.31
N PRO A 565 1.04 25.44 0.15
CA PRO A 565 1.76 25.28 -1.12
C PRO A 565 2.17 26.64 -1.69
N VAL A 566 3.30 27.17 -1.21
CA VAL A 566 3.82 28.48 -1.67
C VAL A 566 4.19 28.48 -3.14
N GLY A 567 4.48 27.31 -3.73
CA GLY A 567 4.71 27.11 -5.16
C GLY A 567 3.45 27.10 -6.01
N GLY A 568 2.27 27.06 -5.38
CA GLY A 568 0.96 27.12 -6.03
C GLY A 568 0.09 25.88 -5.85
N VAL A 569 -1.20 26.10 -6.08
CA VAL A 569 -2.24 25.06 -6.17
C VAL A 569 -2.64 24.93 -7.63
N PHE A 570 -2.64 23.72 -8.15
CA PHE A 570 -2.87 23.45 -9.56
C PHE A 570 -4.09 22.55 -9.76
N LEU A 571 -5.02 22.98 -10.59
CA LEU A 571 -6.08 22.15 -11.14
C LEU A 571 -5.57 21.46 -12.40
N VAL A 572 -5.76 20.14 -12.48
CA VAL A 572 -5.41 19.31 -13.65
C VAL A 572 -6.60 18.44 -14.04
N GLY A 573 -6.50 17.76 -15.18
CA GLY A 573 -7.48 16.75 -15.60
C GLY A 573 -8.61 17.27 -16.46
N GLY A 574 -9.31 16.31 -17.08
CA GLY A 574 -10.25 16.58 -18.17
C GLY A 574 -11.49 17.38 -17.78
N VAL A 575 -11.93 17.35 -16.53
CA VAL A 575 -13.05 18.18 -16.07
C VAL A 575 -12.62 19.65 -16.02
N ALA A 576 -11.42 19.93 -15.49
CA ALA A 576 -10.89 21.28 -15.40
C ALA A 576 -10.59 21.88 -16.79
N GLU A 577 -9.99 21.08 -17.66
CA GLU A 577 -9.64 21.51 -19.02
C GLU A 577 -10.88 21.88 -19.85
N LYS A 578 -11.93 21.04 -19.79
CA LYS A 578 -13.12 21.16 -20.67
C LYS A 578 -14.19 22.08 -20.11
N ASN A 579 -14.19 22.35 -18.79
CA ASN A 579 -15.26 23.08 -18.12
C ASN A 579 -14.73 24.26 -17.31
N ARG A 580 -13.91 25.12 -17.92
CA ARG A 580 -13.29 26.30 -17.26
C ARG A 580 -14.31 27.24 -16.61
N TRP A 581 -15.55 27.26 -17.11
CA TRP A 581 -16.62 28.05 -16.58
C TRP A 581 -16.99 27.72 -15.12
N LEU A 582 -16.67 26.51 -14.64
CA LEU A 582 -16.86 26.10 -13.25
C LEU A 582 -15.94 26.86 -12.28
N PHE A 583 -14.77 27.31 -12.74
CA PHE A 583 -13.72 27.89 -11.90
C PHE A 583 -13.79 29.42 -11.83
N GLY A 584 -15.01 29.96 -11.79
CA GLY A 584 -15.27 31.39 -11.65
C GLY A 584 -15.31 31.85 -10.19
N GLN A 585 -16.13 32.90 -9.93
CA GLN A 585 -16.19 33.57 -8.62
C GLN A 585 -16.67 32.63 -7.50
N ASP A 586 -17.67 31.80 -7.75
CA ASP A 586 -18.21 30.87 -6.75
C ASP A 586 -17.15 29.86 -6.26
N PHE A 587 -16.32 29.36 -7.18
CA PHE A 587 -15.18 28.51 -6.88
C PHE A 587 -14.13 29.24 -6.03
N LEU A 588 -13.76 30.47 -6.43
CA LEU A 588 -12.77 31.28 -5.72
C LEU A 588 -13.29 31.68 -4.31
N ASP A 589 -14.55 31.99 -4.19
CA ASP A 589 -15.17 32.33 -2.90
C ASP A 589 -15.16 31.11 -1.97
N ALA A 590 -15.44 29.91 -2.49
CA ALA A 590 -15.38 28.67 -1.74
C ALA A 590 -13.95 28.30 -1.33
N PHE A 591 -12.97 28.40 -2.25
CA PHE A 591 -11.55 28.19 -1.98
C PHE A 591 -11.05 29.13 -0.88
N ASN A 592 -11.45 30.39 -0.90
CA ASN A 592 -11.04 31.42 0.03
C ASN A 592 -11.83 31.45 1.35
N ALA A 593 -12.87 30.63 1.49
CA ALA A 593 -13.78 30.63 2.65
C ALA A 593 -13.16 29.94 3.89
N GLY A 594 -12.02 30.40 4.36
CA GLY A 594 -11.22 29.75 5.40
C GLY A 594 -11.35 30.32 6.82
N GLY A 595 -12.44 30.99 7.18
CA GLY A 595 -12.58 31.57 8.52
C GLY A 595 -11.41 32.47 8.87
N ARG A 596 -10.69 32.16 9.97
CA ARG A 596 -9.48 32.92 10.39
C ARG A 596 -8.33 32.84 9.39
N PHE A 597 -8.26 31.81 8.56
CA PHE A 597 -7.24 31.59 7.54
C PHE A 597 -7.60 32.17 6.17
N LYS A 598 -8.71 32.86 6.03
CA LYS A 598 -9.15 33.50 4.78
C LYS A 598 -8.07 34.38 4.13
N LYS A 599 -7.28 35.12 4.94
CA LYS A 599 -6.20 35.97 4.44
C LYS A 599 -5.07 35.14 3.82
N ILE A 600 -4.73 34.00 4.42
CA ILE A 600 -3.70 33.08 3.91
C ILE A 600 -4.17 32.44 2.61
N ARG A 601 -5.41 31.94 2.56
CA ARG A 601 -5.97 31.34 1.32
C ARG A 601 -5.95 32.35 0.16
N ARG A 602 -6.32 33.61 0.38
CA ARG A 602 -6.28 34.67 -0.61
C ARG A 602 -4.88 35.04 -1.10
N SER A 603 -3.84 34.75 -0.34
CA SER A 603 -2.46 34.98 -0.75
C SER A 603 -1.82 33.80 -1.49
N MET A 604 -2.51 32.66 -1.58
CA MET A 604 -2.02 31.49 -2.31
C MET A 604 -2.22 31.69 -3.82
N ASN A 605 -1.29 31.16 -4.60
CA ASN A 605 -1.40 31.12 -6.06
C ASN A 605 -2.24 29.93 -6.49
N LEU A 606 -3.18 30.15 -7.41
CA LEU A 606 -4.09 29.11 -7.90
C LEU A 606 -4.12 29.14 -9.42
N TYR A 607 -3.93 27.99 -10.04
CA TYR A 607 -3.75 27.82 -11.47
C TYR A 607 -4.60 26.69 -12.02
N ILE A 608 -4.97 26.77 -13.29
CA ILE A 608 -5.35 25.61 -14.11
C ILE A 608 -4.13 25.27 -14.97
N SER A 609 -3.66 24.02 -14.91
CA SER A 609 -2.61 23.54 -15.80
C SER A 609 -3.16 23.39 -17.23
N GLU A 610 -2.45 23.94 -18.19
CA GLU A 610 -2.73 23.80 -19.62
C GLU A 610 -1.85 22.71 -20.28
N GLN A 611 -1.02 22.05 -19.47
CA GLN A 611 -0.12 21.01 -19.90
C GLN A 611 -0.88 19.79 -20.40
N LYS A 612 -0.75 19.52 -21.68
CA LYS A 612 -1.28 18.30 -22.30
C LYS A 612 -0.44 17.11 -21.87
N GLU A 613 -1.10 15.94 -21.75
CA GLU A 613 -0.43 14.69 -21.42
C GLU A 613 0.37 14.76 -20.09
N PHE A 614 -0.22 15.42 -19.08
CA PHE A 614 0.43 15.67 -17.78
C PHE A 614 0.95 14.39 -17.10
N GLY A 615 0.30 13.22 -17.28
CA GLY A 615 0.73 11.94 -16.70
C GLY A 615 2.13 11.56 -17.19
N ILE A 616 2.34 11.51 -18.49
CA ILE A 616 3.64 11.12 -19.05
C ILE A 616 4.72 12.20 -18.87
N VAL A 617 4.35 13.48 -18.91
CA VAL A 617 5.28 14.58 -18.63
C VAL A 617 5.75 14.52 -17.19
N GLY A 618 4.83 14.27 -16.26
CA GLY A 618 5.17 14.13 -14.85
C GLY A 618 6.01 12.90 -14.55
N ALA A 619 5.71 11.77 -15.16
CA ALA A 619 6.54 10.57 -15.04
C ALA A 619 7.97 10.81 -15.58
N ASN A 620 8.13 11.60 -16.66
CA ASN A 620 9.44 12.01 -17.15
C ASN A 620 10.17 12.94 -16.18
N ASN A 621 9.48 13.91 -15.57
CA ASN A 621 10.08 14.80 -14.56
C ASN A 621 10.46 14.05 -13.29
N PHE A 622 9.64 13.08 -12.87
CA PHE A 622 10.01 12.15 -11.81
C PHE A 622 11.29 11.39 -12.16
N CYS A 623 11.38 10.82 -13.36
CA CYS A 623 12.56 10.10 -13.84
C CYS A 623 13.82 10.98 -13.76
N LYS A 624 13.77 12.20 -14.27
CA LYS A 624 14.88 13.16 -14.17
C LYS A 624 15.36 13.34 -12.73
N ASN A 625 14.41 13.58 -11.80
CA ASN A 625 14.75 13.78 -10.39
C ASN A 625 15.33 12.51 -9.75
N ALA A 626 14.75 11.35 -10.02
CA ALA A 626 15.19 10.07 -9.47
C ALA A 626 16.61 9.66 -9.96
N LEU A 627 16.99 10.05 -11.17
CA LEU A 627 18.33 9.77 -11.72
C LEU A 627 19.42 10.71 -11.15
N VAL A 628 19.06 11.89 -10.64
CA VAL A 628 20.01 12.85 -10.03
C VAL A 628 20.30 12.51 -8.56
N GLN A 629 19.47 11.68 -7.91
CA GLN A 629 19.58 11.39 -6.47
C GLN A 629 20.67 10.35 -6.12
N ASN A 630 21.48 9.87 -7.09
CA ASN A 630 22.59 8.90 -6.86
C ASN A 630 23.94 9.48 -7.24
#